data_734893b08550bb8392fe3712d6bc56f9
#
_entry.id   734893b08550bb8392fe3712d6bc56f9
#
_cell.length_a   1.000
_cell.length_b   1.000
_cell.length_c   1.000
_cell.angle_alpha   90.00
_cell.angle_beta   90.00
_cell.angle_gamma   90.00
#
_symmetry.space_group_name_H-M   'P 1'
#
loop_
_entity.id
_entity.type
_entity.pdbx_description
1 polymer ?
#
loop_
_entity_poly.entity_id
_entity_poly.type
_entity_poly.pdbx_seq_one_letter_code
_entity_poly.pdbx_strand_id
1 'polypeptide(L)'
;MKAKVYFSREITPEKVVEMYRALGINLSGKVAVKVHSGEKGNQNFLRPEFWRPMVDEVHGTIVECNTAYGDATTGVRDHTESHLKLMEEHGWSKYFDVDLMDAEEPDVVWPIPNGKVLKENHLGKHIVNYDSMLVLAHFKGHPMGGYGGALKQLSIGCASSKGKALIHSAGKTDDRFETWKQHASSTAFPEAMADAACSVHEHFKGNIAYINVMKNLSVDCDCCAVAEDPCMKDIGILASLDPVAIDQACIDLVINSDDPGKEHFMERVNSLNGIHTIEAAADLGFGSRQYELIEL
;
A
#
# COMPACT_ATOMS: atom_id res chain seq x y z
N MET A 1 -25.52 -0.04 0.48
CA MET A 1 -25.16 -0.78 1.72
C MET A 1 -23.82 -0.21 2.20
N LYS A 2 -23.61 -0.18 3.51
CA LYS A 2 -22.29 0.17 4.05
C LYS A 2 -21.27 -0.92 3.67
N ALA A 3 -20.03 -0.51 3.40
CA ALA A 3 -18.93 -1.45 3.22
C ALA A 3 -18.68 -2.23 4.52
N LYS A 4 -18.36 -3.51 4.42
CA LYS A 4 -17.97 -4.31 5.59
C LYS A 4 -16.47 -4.23 5.81
N VAL A 5 -16.06 -3.97 7.04
CA VAL A 5 -14.68 -4.04 7.49
C VAL A 5 -14.63 -5.00 8.67
N TYR A 6 -13.95 -6.12 8.49
CA TYR A 6 -13.69 -7.06 9.57
C TYR A 6 -12.49 -6.57 10.38
N PHE A 7 -12.53 -6.76 11.69
CA PHE A 7 -11.48 -6.32 12.61
C PHE A 7 -11.16 -7.39 13.63
N SER A 8 -9.89 -7.57 13.95
CA SER A 8 -9.44 -8.38 15.07
C SER A 8 -8.28 -7.70 15.80
N ARG A 9 -8.30 -7.77 17.15
CA ARG A 9 -7.20 -7.30 17.99
C ARG A 9 -6.02 -8.28 18.01
N GLU A 10 -6.26 -9.54 17.70
CA GLU A 10 -5.23 -10.54 17.61
C GLU A 10 -4.42 -10.34 16.34
N ILE A 11 -3.07 -10.25 16.49
CA ILE A 11 -2.14 -10.03 15.38
C ILE A 11 -1.23 -11.23 15.26
N THR A 12 -1.73 -12.29 14.61
CA THR A 12 -0.98 -13.51 14.31
C THR A 12 -1.05 -13.84 12.82
N PRO A 13 -0.09 -14.58 12.27
CA PRO A 13 -0.15 -15.07 10.89
C PRO A 13 -1.44 -15.83 10.56
N GLU A 14 -1.92 -16.66 11.49
CA GLU A 14 -3.14 -17.46 11.36
C GLU A 14 -4.38 -16.57 11.35
N LYS A 15 -4.41 -15.51 12.16
CA LYS A 15 -5.50 -14.55 12.16
C LYS A 15 -5.60 -13.78 10.84
N VAL A 16 -4.50 -13.50 10.15
CA VAL A 16 -4.54 -12.90 8.79
C VAL A 16 -5.34 -13.79 7.83
N VAL A 17 -5.13 -15.12 7.88
CA VAL A 17 -5.87 -16.09 7.06
C VAL A 17 -7.36 -16.12 7.43
N GLU A 18 -7.67 -16.12 8.73
CA GLU A 18 -9.05 -16.08 9.21
C GLU A 18 -9.77 -14.81 8.73
N MET A 19 -9.12 -13.66 8.82
CA MET A 19 -9.64 -12.38 8.34
C MET A 19 -9.92 -12.40 6.82
N TYR A 20 -9.02 -12.98 6.03
CA TYR A 20 -9.23 -13.16 4.59
C TYR A 20 -10.45 -14.05 4.31
N ARG A 21 -10.56 -15.19 5.00
CA ARG A 21 -11.70 -16.12 4.83
C ARG A 21 -13.02 -15.48 5.19
N ALA A 22 -13.06 -14.59 6.18
CA ALA A 22 -14.26 -13.84 6.57
C ALA A 22 -14.80 -12.92 5.45
N LEU A 23 -13.95 -12.50 4.49
CA LEU A 23 -14.39 -11.73 3.33
C LEU A 23 -15.32 -12.51 2.40
N GLY A 24 -15.26 -13.84 2.43
CA GLY A 24 -16.09 -14.69 1.58
C GLY A 24 -15.73 -14.61 0.09
N ILE A 25 -14.57 -14.09 -0.27
CA ILE A 25 -14.03 -14.08 -1.63
C ILE A 25 -13.03 -15.22 -1.80
N ASN A 26 -12.96 -15.76 -3.00
CA ASN A 26 -11.91 -16.69 -3.39
C ASN A 26 -11.15 -16.09 -4.58
N LEU A 27 -9.95 -15.58 -4.31
CA LEU A 27 -9.06 -15.08 -5.35
C LEU A 27 -8.62 -16.27 -6.21
N SER A 28 -8.73 -16.14 -7.52
CA SER A 28 -8.51 -17.24 -8.47
C SER A 28 -7.53 -16.85 -9.57
N GLY A 29 -7.05 -17.84 -10.31
CA GLY A 29 -6.04 -17.65 -11.33
C GLY A 29 -4.67 -17.39 -10.72
N LYS A 30 -3.84 -16.58 -11.40
CA LYS A 30 -2.56 -16.15 -10.89
C LYS A 30 -2.75 -14.97 -9.95
N VAL A 31 -2.45 -15.15 -8.67
CA VAL A 31 -2.70 -14.16 -7.62
C VAL A 31 -1.45 -13.31 -7.37
N ALA A 32 -1.56 -11.99 -7.58
CA ALA A 32 -0.57 -11.03 -7.13
C ALA A 32 -0.76 -10.74 -5.64
N VAL A 33 0.25 -10.96 -4.81
CA VAL A 33 0.23 -10.55 -3.40
C VAL A 33 1.10 -9.31 -3.24
N LYS A 34 0.46 -8.15 -3.16
CA LYS A 34 1.15 -6.85 -3.04
C LYS A 34 1.52 -6.58 -1.59
N VAL A 35 2.80 -6.45 -1.35
CA VAL A 35 3.38 -6.13 -0.03
C VAL A 35 4.27 -4.88 -0.11
N HIS A 36 4.80 -4.46 1.03
CA HIS A 36 5.99 -3.61 1.12
C HIS A 36 7.15 -4.44 1.66
N SER A 37 8.18 -4.62 0.88
CA SER A 37 9.31 -5.51 1.19
C SER A 37 10.28 -4.98 2.25
N GLY A 38 10.14 -3.71 2.64
CA GLY A 38 11.03 -3.00 3.55
C GLY A 38 12.25 -2.40 2.83
N GLU A 39 12.67 -1.19 3.24
CA GLU A 39 13.93 -0.60 2.79
C GLU A 39 15.09 -1.14 3.62
N LYS A 40 16.30 -1.12 3.06
CA LYS A 40 17.51 -1.53 3.76
C LYS A 40 17.70 -0.72 5.05
N GLY A 41 17.80 -1.41 6.18
CA GLY A 41 17.94 -0.80 7.50
C GLY A 41 16.63 -0.50 8.22
N ASN A 42 15.47 -0.57 7.55
CA ASN A 42 14.18 -0.39 8.22
C ASN A 42 13.92 -1.53 9.21
N GLN A 43 13.60 -1.17 10.46
CA GLN A 43 13.34 -2.13 11.53
C GLN A 43 11.86 -2.49 11.70
N ASN A 44 10.93 -1.67 11.16
CA ASN A 44 9.51 -1.75 11.48
C ASN A 44 8.69 -2.60 10.52
N PHE A 45 9.18 -2.86 9.29
CA PHE A 45 8.40 -3.59 8.28
C PHE A 45 8.04 -5.00 8.73
N LEU A 46 6.90 -5.50 8.31
CA LEU A 46 6.42 -6.84 8.64
C LEU A 46 7.20 -7.88 7.85
N ARG A 47 7.79 -8.83 8.57
CA ARG A 47 8.70 -9.83 8.01
C ARG A 47 7.95 -10.88 7.17
N PRO A 48 8.64 -11.54 6.21
CA PRO A 48 8.03 -12.56 5.34
C PRO A 48 7.33 -13.69 6.10
N GLU A 49 7.90 -14.11 7.23
CA GLU A 49 7.34 -15.17 8.07
C GLU A 49 5.92 -14.85 8.56
N PHE A 50 5.64 -13.58 8.85
CA PHE A 50 4.31 -13.15 9.28
C PHE A 50 3.26 -13.33 8.17
N TRP A 51 3.64 -13.11 6.93
CA TRP A 51 2.74 -13.19 5.79
C TRP A 51 2.59 -14.60 5.20
N ARG A 52 3.50 -15.51 5.58
CA ARG A 52 3.62 -16.82 4.95
C ARG A 52 2.31 -17.62 4.89
N PRO A 53 1.55 -17.83 5.98
CA PRO A 53 0.32 -18.59 5.91
C PRO A 53 -0.71 -17.99 4.95
N MET A 54 -0.75 -16.65 4.83
CA MET A 54 -1.69 -15.97 3.95
C MET A 54 -1.29 -16.11 2.47
N VAL A 55 -0.02 -15.99 2.16
CA VAL A 55 0.49 -16.16 0.78
C VAL A 55 0.31 -17.62 0.34
N ASP A 56 0.60 -18.57 1.23
CA ASP A 56 0.38 -20.01 0.99
C ASP A 56 -1.11 -20.30 0.76
N GLU A 57 -2.04 -19.68 1.51
CA GLU A 57 -3.50 -19.84 1.37
C GLU A 57 -4.00 -19.48 -0.03
N VAL A 58 -3.49 -18.39 -0.62
CA VAL A 58 -3.92 -17.94 -1.95
C VAL A 58 -3.02 -18.44 -3.08
N HIS A 59 -1.99 -19.21 -2.77
CA HIS A 59 -0.96 -19.65 -3.73
C HIS A 59 -0.41 -18.50 -4.55
N GLY A 60 -0.11 -17.37 -3.89
CA GLY A 60 0.21 -16.11 -4.54
C GLY A 60 1.70 -15.91 -4.79
N THR A 61 2.01 -15.03 -5.74
CA THR A 61 3.35 -14.50 -5.98
C THR A 61 3.48 -13.14 -5.28
N ILE A 62 4.55 -12.93 -4.54
CA ILE A 62 4.86 -11.62 -3.95
C ILE A 62 5.22 -10.64 -5.06
N VAL A 63 4.53 -9.51 -5.12
CA VAL A 63 4.78 -8.48 -6.13
C VAL A 63 5.17 -7.14 -5.50
N GLU A 64 6.13 -6.47 -6.13
CA GLU A 64 6.61 -5.12 -5.81
C GLU A 64 6.95 -4.37 -7.10
N CYS A 65 7.27 -3.08 -6.99
CA CYS A 65 7.88 -2.26 -8.03
C CYS A 65 9.04 -1.46 -7.47
N ASN A 66 10.02 -1.15 -8.32
CA ASN A 66 11.17 -0.32 -7.97
C ASN A 66 10.74 1.07 -7.50
N THR A 67 11.56 1.72 -6.68
CA THR A 67 11.31 3.09 -6.21
C THR A 67 11.70 4.12 -7.26
N ALA A 68 11.13 5.32 -7.17
CA ALA A 68 11.54 6.47 -7.97
C ALA A 68 12.73 7.22 -7.35
N TYR A 69 13.12 6.87 -6.13
CA TYR A 69 14.30 7.39 -5.45
C TYR A 69 15.28 6.25 -5.19
N GLY A 70 16.55 6.56 -5.10
CA GLY A 70 17.59 5.61 -4.70
C GLY A 70 18.96 6.26 -4.82
N ASP A 71 19.73 6.11 -3.75
CA ASP A 71 21.15 6.35 -3.66
C ASP A 71 21.69 5.64 -2.41
N ALA A 72 22.97 5.77 -2.14
CA ALA A 72 23.60 5.10 -0.99
C ALA A 72 23.02 5.52 0.39
N THR A 73 22.22 6.60 0.46
CA THR A 73 21.68 7.16 1.71
C THR A 73 20.17 7.04 1.81
N THR A 74 19.45 7.09 0.71
CA THR A 74 17.97 7.12 0.68
C THR A 74 17.33 5.78 0.46
N GLY A 75 18.02 4.84 -0.21
CA GLY A 75 17.50 3.49 -0.43
C GLY A 75 18.15 2.77 -1.60
N VAL A 76 17.96 1.47 -1.67
CA VAL A 76 18.60 0.60 -2.68
C VAL A 76 17.58 -0.13 -3.58
N ARG A 77 16.30 0.24 -3.51
CA ARG A 77 15.21 -0.40 -4.28
C ARG A 77 14.89 0.30 -5.60
N ASP A 78 15.76 1.15 -6.10
CA ASP A 78 15.58 1.92 -7.33
C ASP A 78 16.00 1.18 -8.62
N HIS A 79 16.65 0.02 -8.46
CA HIS A 79 17.04 -0.87 -9.55
C HIS A 79 16.65 -2.31 -9.25
N THR A 80 16.20 -3.03 -10.28
CA THR A 80 15.72 -4.41 -10.16
C THR A 80 16.73 -5.33 -9.47
N GLU A 81 18.00 -5.27 -9.85
CA GLU A 81 19.05 -6.14 -9.27
C GLU A 81 19.23 -5.88 -7.77
N SER A 82 19.37 -4.62 -7.37
CA SER A 82 19.57 -4.24 -5.95
C SER A 82 18.32 -4.49 -5.12
N HIS A 83 17.12 -4.28 -5.69
CA HIS A 83 15.86 -4.54 -5.02
C HIS A 83 15.64 -6.04 -4.80
N LEU A 84 15.86 -6.90 -5.81
CA LEU A 84 15.79 -8.36 -5.65
C LEU A 84 16.79 -8.86 -4.61
N LYS A 85 18.02 -8.33 -4.63
CA LYS A 85 19.02 -8.67 -3.62
C LYS A 85 18.56 -8.29 -2.21
N LEU A 86 17.96 -7.11 -2.04
CA LEU A 86 17.42 -6.70 -0.73
C LEU A 86 16.25 -7.61 -0.30
N MET A 87 15.37 -8.00 -1.22
CA MET A 87 14.30 -8.94 -0.91
C MET A 87 14.83 -10.31 -0.50
N GLU A 88 15.93 -10.77 -1.09
CA GLU A 88 16.63 -11.98 -0.65
C GLU A 88 17.22 -11.79 0.76
N GLU A 89 17.95 -10.69 1.00
CA GLU A 89 18.52 -10.35 2.32
C GLU A 89 17.43 -10.27 3.41
N HIS A 90 16.23 -9.78 3.08
CA HIS A 90 15.08 -9.71 3.98
C HIS A 90 14.33 -11.04 4.12
N GLY A 91 14.69 -12.06 3.35
CA GLY A 91 14.13 -13.41 3.43
C GLY A 91 12.88 -13.65 2.59
N TRP A 92 12.46 -12.71 1.73
CA TRP A 92 11.27 -12.89 0.89
C TRP A 92 11.40 -14.06 -0.07
N SER A 93 12.51 -14.15 -0.82
CA SER A 93 12.78 -15.22 -1.77
C SER A 93 13.02 -16.58 -1.13
N LYS A 94 13.19 -16.64 0.20
CA LYS A 94 13.28 -17.90 0.94
C LYS A 94 11.96 -18.65 1.02
N TYR A 95 10.84 -17.89 1.02
CA TYR A 95 9.51 -18.45 1.26
C TYR A 95 8.61 -18.35 0.03
N PHE A 96 8.87 -17.43 -0.90
CA PHE A 96 7.93 -17.08 -1.95
C PHE A 96 8.63 -16.91 -3.31
N ASP A 97 7.84 -17.11 -4.36
CA ASP A 97 8.15 -16.53 -5.66
C ASP A 97 7.97 -14.99 -5.56
N VAL A 98 8.94 -14.26 -6.10
CA VAL A 98 8.99 -12.80 -6.06
C VAL A 98 9.03 -12.25 -7.47
N ASP A 99 8.19 -11.26 -7.76
CA ASP A 99 8.15 -10.57 -9.06
C ASP A 99 8.21 -9.05 -8.85
N LEU A 100 9.25 -8.41 -9.38
CA LEU A 100 9.28 -6.96 -9.54
C LEU A 100 8.56 -6.62 -10.84
N MET A 101 7.33 -6.13 -10.72
CA MET A 101 6.44 -5.96 -11.87
C MET A 101 6.97 -5.00 -12.93
N ASP A 102 7.86 -4.09 -12.55
CA ASP A 102 8.54 -3.12 -13.43
C ASP A 102 10.00 -3.50 -13.75
N ALA A 103 10.33 -4.79 -13.66
CA ALA A 103 11.67 -5.30 -14.02
C ALA A 103 11.98 -5.16 -15.52
N GLU A 104 10.95 -5.07 -16.35
CA GLU A 104 11.04 -4.96 -17.80
C GLU A 104 10.27 -3.77 -18.36
N GLU A 105 10.82 -3.10 -19.34
CA GLU A 105 10.17 -2.05 -20.14
C GLU A 105 9.43 -2.65 -21.36
N PRO A 106 8.44 -1.95 -21.93
CA PRO A 106 7.87 -0.70 -21.46
C PRO A 106 6.84 -0.93 -20.35
N ASP A 107 6.56 0.12 -19.57
CA ASP A 107 5.44 0.13 -18.62
C ASP A 107 4.10 -0.15 -19.31
N VAL A 108 3.17 -0.69 -18.52
CA VAL A 108 1.74 -0.70 -18.91
C VAL A 108 1.11 0.62 -18.48
N VAL A 109 0.38 1.25 -19.41
CA VAL A 109 -0.32 2.51 -19.15
C VAL A 109 -1.83 2.25 -19.12
N TRP A 110 -2.45 2.49 -17.96
CA TRP A 110 -3.90 2.39 -17.83
C TRP A 110 -4.55 3.78 -17.75
N PRO A 111 -5.64 4.02 -18.50
CA PRO A 111 -6.35 5.28 -18.45
C PRO A 111 -7.09 5.46 -17.13
N ILE A 112 -7.20 6.71 -16.68
CA ILE A 112 -8.02 7.13 -15.54
C ILE A 112 -9.04 8.17 -16.03
N PRO A 113 -10.13 7.76 -16.68
CA PRO A 113 -11.05 8.69 -17.36
C PRO A 113 -11.62 9.78 -16.45
N ASN A 114 -11.90 9.41 -15.19
CA ASN A 114 -12.47 10.31 -14.17
C ASN A 114 -11.41 10.85 -13.19
N GLY A 115 -10.13 10.59 -13.43
CA GLY A 115 -9.07 11.07 -12.58
C GLY A 115 -9.11 12.58 -12.42
N LYS A 116 -8.92 13.07 -11.21
CA LYS A 116 -8.94 14.50 -10.90
C LYS A 116 -7.64 15.18 -11.32
N VAL A 117 -6.53 14.54 -11.06
CA VAL A 117 -5.16 15.02 -11.31
C VAL A 117 -4.51 14.24 -12.43
N LEU A 118 -4.51 12.90 -12.32
CA LEU A 118 -3.90 12.00 -13.31
C LEU A 118 -4.96 11.55 -14.33
N LYS A 119 -4.56 11.43 -15.59
CA LYS A 119 -5.39 10.88 -16.67
C LYS A 119 -4.98 9.47 -17.06
N GLU A 120 -3.81 9.06 -16.62
CA GLU A 120 -3.23 7.74 -16.84
C GLU A 120 -2.34 7.33 -15.67
N ASN A 121 -2.16 6.03 -15.47
CA ASN A 121 -1.26 5.44 -14.50
C ASN A 121 -0.23 4.57 -15.21
N HIS A 122 1.04 4.76 -14.89
CA HIS A 122 2.16 3.96 -15.39
C HIS A 122 2.48 2.86 -14.39
N LEU A 123 2.29 1.64 -14.79
CA LEU A 123 2.37 0.45 -13.94
C LEU A 123 3.48 -0.48 -14.41
N GLY A 124 4.00 -1.29 -13.50
CA GLY A 124 4.93 -2.34 -13.88
C GLY A 124 4.31 -3.31 -14.90
N LYS A 125 5.05 -3.60 -15.97
CA LYS A 125 4.59 -4.41 -17.11
C LYS A 125 3.97 -5.75 -16.71
N HIS A 126 4.50 -6.39 -15.68
CA HIS A 126 4.07 -7.72 -15.27
C HIS A 126 2.70 -7.74 -14.59
N ILE A 127 2.11 -6.59 -14.22
CA ILE A 127 0.79 -6.54 -13.57
C ILE A 127 -0.31 -7.21 -14.41
N VAL A 128 -0.18 -7.19 -15.75
CA VAL A 128 -1.14 -7.85 -16.66
C VAL A 128 -1.08 -9.38 -16.66
N ASN A 129 -0.08 -9.97 -15.99
CA ASN A 129 0.07 -11.41 -15.88
C ASN A 129 -0.76 -12.01 -14.75
N TYR A 130 -1.45 -11.18 -13.97
CA TYR A 130 -2.21 -11.60 -12.80
C TYR A 130 -3.71 -11.46 -13.03
N ASP A 131 -4.47 -12.45 -12.54
CA ASP A 131 -5.93 -12.51 -12.67
C ASP A 131 -6.63 -11.90 -11.45
N SER A 132 -5.94 -11.85 -10.32
CA SER A 132 -6.45 -11.33 -9.06
C SER A 132 -5.35 -10.75 -8.19
N MET A 133 -5.73 -9.93 -7.19
CA MET A 133 -4.76 -9.27 -6.30
C MET A 133 -5.19 -9.35 -4.84
N LEU A 134 -4.23 -9.71 -3.97
CA LEU A 134 -4.34 -9.55 -2.52
C LEU A 134 -3.39 -8.43 -2.07
N VAL A 135 -3.94 -7.38 -1.50
CA VAL A 135 -3.16 -6.26 -0.96
C VAL A 135 -2.94 -6.49 0.52
N LEU A 136 -1.71 -6.78 0.90
CA LEU A 136 -1.28 -6.94 2.28
C LEU A 136 -0.51 -5.68 2.71
N ALA A 137 -1.18 -4.77 3.39
CA ALA A 137 -0.59 -3.51 3.79
C ALA A 137 -0.19 -3.53 5.28
N HIS A 138 1.03 -3.14 5.55
CA HIS A 138 1.43 -2.66 6.87
C HIS A 138 0.90 -1.23 7.00
N PHE A 139 -0.07 -0.99 7.90
CA PHE A 139 -0.60 0.34 8.14
C PHE A 139 0.32 1.11 9.09
N LYS A 140 0.76 2.30 8.68
CA LYS A 140 1.72 3.16 9.39
C LYS A 140 1.67 4.59 8.90
N GLY A 141 2.41 5.49 9.53
CA GLY A 141 2.65 6.84 9.03
C GLY A 141 3.46 6.84 7.70
N HIS A 142 3.52 8.00 7.07
CA HIS A 142 4.30 8.18 5.84
C HIS A 142 4.78 9.63 5.70
N PRO A 143 6.08 9.86 5.35
CA PRO A 143 6.68 11.20 5.35
C PRO A 143 6.15 12.14 4.26
N MET A 144 5.45 11.65 3.25
CA MET A 144 4.86 12.48 2.18
C MET A 144 3.34 12.35 2.10
N GLY A 145 2.78 11.18 2.32
CA GLY A 145 1.33 10.94 2.20
C GLY A 145 0.58 10.96 3.53
N GLY A 146 1.25 11.27 4.64
CA GLY A 146 0.67 11.26 5.98
C GLY A 146 0.54 9.86 6.57
N TYR A 147 -0.03 8.91 5.84
CA TYR A 147 -0.11 7.50 6.19
C TYR A 147 0.10 6.59 4.98
N GLY A 148 0.30 5.31 5.23
CA GLY A 148 0.36 4.25 4.24
C GLY A 148 -0.55 3.09 4.63
N GLY A 149 -1.51 2.74 3.77
CA GLY A 149 -2.45 1.65 3.90
C GLY A 149 -2.76 1.02 2.54
N ALA A 150 -3.98 0.49 2.36
CA ALA A 150 -4.41 -0.16 1.13
C ALA A 150 -4.35 0.79 -0.09
N LEU A 151 -4.83 2.04 0.04
CA LEU A 151 -4.81 3.01 -1.05
C LEU A 151 -3.39 3.33 -1.53
N LYS A 152 -2.44 3.45 -0.60
CA LYS A 152 -1.04 3.68 -0.97
C LYS A 152 -0.41 2.45 -1.64
N GLN A 153 -0.76 1.24 -1.21
CA GLN A 153 -0.27 0.02 -1.87
C GLN A 153 -0.79 -0.11 -3.30
N LEU A 154 -2.04 0.25 -3.54
CA LEU A 154 -2.61 0.28 -4.89
C LEU A 154 -1.95 1.33 -5.78
N SER A 155 -1.75 2.55 -5.27
CA SER A 155 -1.19 3.66 -6.04
C SER A 155 0.33 3.50 -6.18
N ILE A 156 1.08 4.00 -5.20
CA ILE A 156 2.55 4.00 -5.21
C ILE A 156 3.11 2.57 -5.30
N GLY A 157 2.46 1.60 -4.62
CA GLY A 157 2.95 0.23 -4.57
C GLY A 157 2.92 -0.50 -5.91
N CYS A 158 1.92 -0.27 -6.76
CA CYS A 158 1.77 -0.91 -8.08
C CYS A 158 2.36 -0.10 -9.23
N ALA A 159 2.56 1.21 -9.04
CA ALA A 159 3.16 2.06 -10.05
C ALA A 159 4.63 1.67 -10.31
N SER A 160 5.05 1.72 -11.56
CA SER A 160 6.47 1.62 -11.94
C SER A 160 7.29 2.77 -11.35
N SER A 161 8.60 2.73 -11.48
CA SER A 161 9.45 3.87 -11.07
C SER A 161 9.02 5.18 -11.75
N LYS A 162 8.68 5.15 -13.05
CA LYS A 162 8.12 6.30 -13.79
C LYS A 162 6.73 6.70 -13.27
N GLY A 163 5.86 5.73 -13.03
CA GLY A 163 4.53 5.97 -12.48
C GLY A 163 4.57 6.58 -11.08
N LYS A 164 5.51 6.14 -10.22
CA LYS A 164 5.74 6.78 -8.93
C LYS A 164 6.16 8.25 -9.09
N ALA A 165 7.06 8.54 -10.04
CA ALA A 165 7.46 9.92 -10.34
C ALA A 165 6.26 10.77 -10.80
N LEU A 166 5.41 10.22 -11.67
CA LEU A 166 4.21 10.89 -12.15
C LEU A 166 3.22 11.19 -11.00
N ILE A 167 2.99 10.23 -10.09
CA ILE A 167 2.12 10.41 -8.92
C ILE A 167 2.70 11.47 -7.98
N HIS A 168 3.99 11.38 -7.63
CA HIS A 168 4.64 12.33 -6.71
C HIS A 168 4.69 13.76 -7.24
N SER A 169 4.73 13.93 -8.55
CA SER A 169 4.68 15.25 -9.20
C SER A 169 3.25 15.73 -9.52
N ALA A 170 2.22 14.93 -9.22
CA ALA A 170 0.84 15.18 -9.62
C ALA A 170 0.72 15.43 -11.14
N GLY A 171 1.28 14.53 -11.94
CA GLY A 171 1.18 14.53 -13.38
C GLY A 171 2.13 15.46 -14.13
N LYS A 172 3.06 16.13 -13.44
CA LYS A 172 3.97 17.11 -14.10
C LYS A 172 5.14 16.45 -14.82
N THR A 173 5.65 15.32 -14.32
CA THR A 173 6.76 14.60 -14.91
C THR A 173 6.76 13.13 -14.47
N ASP A 174 7.18 12.25 -15.36
CA ASP A 174 7.48 10.84 -15.09
C ASP A 174 8.98 10.57 -14.92
N ASP A 175 9.80 11.62 -15.02
CA ASP A 175 11.24 11.55 -14.79
C ASP A 175 11.53 11.49 -13.29
N ARG A 176 12.11 10.36 -12.84
CA ARG A 176 12.45 10.11 -11.44
C ARG A 176 13.45 11.11 -10.85
N PHE A 177 14.28 11.78 -11.67
CA PHE A 177 15.24 12.77 -11.21
C PHE A 177 14.64 14.17 -11.12
N GLU A 178 13.65 14.49 -11.96
CA GLU A 178 13.00 15.78 -11.97
C GLU A 178 11.83 15.86 -10.98
N THR A 179 11.21 14.74 -10.62
CA THR A 179 10.04 14.69 -9.75
C THR A 179 10.29 15.34 -8.38
N TRP A 180 11.51 15.19 -7.83
CA TRP A 180 11.87 15.75 -6.53
C TRP A 180 12.05 17.26 -6.54
N LYS A 181 12.21 17.87 -7.72
CA LYS A 181 12.22 19.33 -7.93
C LYS A 181 10.80 19.88 -8.16
N GLN A 182 9.86 19.02 -8.52
CA GLN A 182 8.50 19.37 -8.93
C GLN A 182 7.42 18.62 -8.14
N HIS A 183 7.74 18.19 -6.91
CA HIS A 183 6.80 17.45 -6.09
C HIS A 183 5.46 18.19 -5.90
N ALA A 184 4.40 17.42 -5.74
CA ALA A 184 3.04 17.92 -5.62
C ALA A 184 2.80 18.61 -4.27
N SER A 185 1.75 19.44 -4.22
CA SER A 185 1.22 19.97 -2.96
C SER A 185 0.60 18.86 -2.10
N SER A 186 0.38 19.15 -0.82
CA SER A 186 -0.33 18.27 0.12
C SER A 186 -1.82 18.04 -0.23
N THR A 187 -2.35 18.67 -1.26
CA THR A 187 -3.67 18.39 -1.83
C THR A 187 -3.55 17.55 -3.10
N ALA A 188 -2.71 17.96 -4.03
CA ALA A 188 -2.59 17.31 -5.34
C ALA A 188 -1.95 15.90 -5.25
N PHE A 189 -1.04 15.67 -4.30
CA PHE A 189 -0.43 14.35 -4.13
C PHE A 189 -1.42 13.29 -3.63
N PRO A 190 -2.22 13.52 -2.58
CA PRO A 190 -3.31 12.62 -2.19
C PRO A 190 -4.32 12.33 -3.30
N GLU A 191 -4.70 13.36 -4.09
CA GLU A 191 -5.58 13.20 -5.23
C GLU A 191 -4.95 12.35 -6.34
N ALA A 192 -3.67 12.56 -6.66
CA ALA A 192 -2.94 11.73 -7.61
C ALA A 192 -2.81 10.27 -7.14
N MET A 193 -2.60 10.04 -5.84
CA MET A 193 -2.63 8.68 -5.27
C MET A 193 -4.02 8.04 -5.40
N ALA A 194 -5.10 8.77 -5.14
CA ALA A 194 -6.46 8.27 -5.29
C ALA A 194 -6.77 7.90 -6.75
N ASP A 195 -6.39 8.76 -7.71
CA ASP A 195 -6.53 8.50 -9.13
C ASP A 195 -5.81 7.21 -9.56
N ALA A 196 -4.54 7.07 -9.17
CA ALA A 196 -3.74 5.89 -9.49
C ALA A 196 -4.31 4.61 -8.82
N ALA A 197 -4.73 4.68 -7.55
CA ALA A 197 -5.35 3.56 -6.84
C ALA A 197 -6.65 3.10 -7.52
N CYS A 198 -7.46 4.05 -8.02
CA CYS A 198 -8.70 3.77 -8.74
C CYS A 198 -8.44 2.87 -9.97
N SER A 199 -7.41 3.16 -10.76
CA SER A 199 -7.10 2.39 -11.97
C SER A 199 -6.77 0.93 -11.67
N VAL A 200 -6.02 0.67 -10.59
CA VAL A 200 -5.67 -0.70 -10.18
C VAL A 200 -6.88 -1.42 -9.60
N HIS A 201 -7.66 -0.75 -8.72
CA HIS A 201 -8.87 -1.32 -8.15
C HIS A 201 -9.88 -1.72 -9.25
N GLU A 202 -10.16 -0.83 -10.20
CA GLU A 202 -11.12 -1.10 -11.26
C GLU A 202 -10.66 -2.24 -12.20
N HIS A 203 -9.35 -2.38 -12.44
CA HIS A 203 -8.82 -3.49 -13.23
C HIS A 203 -9.08 -4.86 -12.59
N PHE A 204 -8.85 -4.98 -11.28
CA PHE A 204 -9.07 -6.22 -10.52
C PHE A 204 -10.45 -6.30 -9.86
N LYS A 205 -11.39 -5.44 -10.23
CA LYS A 205 -12.71 -5.34 -9.59
C LYS A 205 -13.44 -6.69 -9.52
N GLY A 206 -13.81 -7.09 -8.31
CA GLY A 206 -14.42 -8.40 -8.04
C GLY A 206 -13.39 -9.52 -7.78
N ASN A 207 -12.09 -9.29 -8.06
CA ASN A 207 -10.98 -10.21 -7.85
C ASN A 207 -9.85 -9.57 -7.02
N ILE A 208 -10.20 -8.70 -6.09
CA ILE A 208 -9.23 -8.01 -5.23
C ILE A 208 -9.72 -7.99 -3.78
N ALA A 209 -8.79 -8.15 -2.85
CA ALA A 209 -9.04 -8.08 -1.41
C ALA A 209 -7.94 -7.29 -0.69
N TYR A 210 -8.28 -6.72 0.46
CA TYR A 210 -7.39 -5.85 1.23
C TYR A 210 -7.29 -6.31 2.67
N ILE A 211 -6.06 -6.35 3.19
CA ILE A 211 -5.77 -6.57 4.60
C ILE A 211 -4.78 -5.51 5.06
N ASN A 212 -5.15 -4.75 6.08
CA ASN A 212 -4.27 -3.80 6.76
C ASN A 212 -3.88 -4.36 8.13
N VAL A 213 -2.58 -4.39 8.42
CA VAL A 213 -2.07 -4.80 9.73
C VAL A 213 -1.52 -3.56 10.44
N MET A 214 -2.13 -3.25 11.58
CA MET A 214 -1.80 -2.11 12.45
C MET A 214 -0.88 -2.57 13.58
N LYS A 215 0.35 -2.92 13.21
CA LYS A 215 1.44 -3.37 14.07
C LYS A 215 2.68 -2.52 13.85
N ASN A 216 3.51 -2.32 14.87
CA ASN A 216 4.70 -1.47 14.76
C ASN A 216 4.35 -0.08 14.20
N LEU A 217 3.36 0.58 14.77
CA LEU A 217 2.81 1.85 14.29
C LEU A 217 3.79 3.02 14.47
N SER A 218 4.68 3.20 13.50
CA SER A 218 5.60 4.33 13.39
C SER A 218 4.97 5.47 12.58
N VAL A 219 5.43 6.70 12.78
CA VAL A 219 5.12 7.84 11.92
C VAL A 219 5.81 7.76 10.57
N ASP A 220 6.83 6.89 10.44
CA ASP A 220 7.59 6.69 9.23
C ASP A 220 7.18 5.41 8.50
N CYS A 221 7.45 5.40 7.20
CA CYS A 221 7.11 4.31 6.30
C CYS A 221 8.24 3.26 6.27
N ASP A 222 7.88 2.02 5.92
CA ASP A 222 8.85 0.95 5.62
C ASP A 222 9.81 1.30 4.47
N CYS A 223 9.52 2.38 3.74
CA CYS A 223 10.39 2.90 2.70
C CYS A 223 11.51 3.82 3.21
N CYS A 224 11.53 4.14 4.50
CA CYS A 224 12.60 4.90 5.14
C CYS A 224 13.68 3.94 5.63
N ALA A 225 14.93 4.14 5.22
CA ALA A 225 16.08 3.34 5.68
C ALA A 225 16.27 3.46 7.20
N VAL A 226 16.04 4.66 7.73
CA VAL A 226 16.02 4.94 9.17
C VAL A 226 14.63 5.49 9.49
N ALA A 227 13.84 4.72 10.22
CA ALA A 227 12.50 5.10 10.65
C ALA A 227 12.48 5.33 12.17
N GLU A 228 11.59 6.20 12.63
CA GLU A 228 11.30 6.29 14.07
C GLU A 228 10.77 4.97 14.59
N ASP A 229 11.04 4.68 15.86
CA ASP A 229 10.43 3.54 16.53
C ASP A 229 8.89 3.70 16.58
N PRO A 230 8.13 2.60 16.73
CA PRO A 230 6.69 2.68 16.87
C PRO A 230 6.27 3.66 17.97
N CYS A 231 5.42 4.62 17.62
CA CYS A 231 4.93 5.64 18.55
C CYS A 231 3.64 5.23 19.27
N MET A 232 2.99 4.17 18.79
CA MET A 232 1.74 3.63 19.35
C MET A 232 1.85 2.12 19.55
N LYS A 233 1.02 1.59 20.45
CA LYS A 233 0.81 0.14 20.58
C LYS A 233 0.12 -0.41 19.33
N ASP A 234 0.36 -1.69 19.09
CA ASP A 234 -0.34 -2.45 18.07
C ASP A 234 -1.86 -2.39 18.29
N ILE A 235 -2.64 -2.25 17.22
CA ILE A 235 -4.10 -2.11 17.30
C ILE A 235 -4.81 -3.38 16.84
N GLY A 236 -4.42 -3.96 15.70
CA GLY A 236 -5.09 -5.14 15.17
C GLY A 236 -4.90 -5.36 13.67
N ILE A 237 -5.72 -6.24 13.13
CA ILE A 237 -5.79 -6.57 11.71
C ILE A 237 -7.18 -6.19 11.19
N LEU A 238 -7.24 -5.55 10.03
CA LEU A 238 -8.48 -5.27 9.33
C LEU A 238 -8.49 -5.97 7.96
N ALA A 239 -9.68 -6.37 7.50
CA ALA A 239 -9.89 -6.92 6.17
C ALA A 239 -11.17 -6.35 5.54
N SER A 240 -11.13 -6.03 4.25
CA SER A 240 -12.27 -5.52 3.49
C SER A 240 -12.12 -5.81 1.99
N LEU A 241 -13.22 -5.73 1.26
CA LEU A 241 -13.24 -5.67 -0.21
C LEU A 241 -13.27 -4.23 -0.74
N ASP A 242 -13.27 -3.24 0.18
CA ASP A 242 -13.33 -1.82 -0.12
C ASP A 242 -12.08 -1.13 0.44
N PRO A 243 -11.18 -0.61 -0.43
CA PRO A 243 -9.91 -0.02 0.00
C PRO A 243 -10.08 1.32 0.72
N VAL A 244 -11.15 2.05 0.44
CA VAL A 244 -11.48 3.32 1.11
C VAL A 244 -11.98 3.06 2.52
N ALA A 245 -12.89 2.09 2.66
CA ALA A 245 -13.47 1.71 3.95
C ALA A 245 -12.42 1.18 4.92
N ILE A 246 -11.50 0.34 4.45
CA ILE A 246 -10.48 -0.25 5.32
C ILE A 246 -9.48 0.81 5.81
N ASP A 247 -9.05 1.73 4.95
CA ASP A 247 -8.14 2.81 5.34
C ASP A 247 -8.85 3.81 6.27
N GLN A 248 -10.14 4.14 6.00
CA GLN A 248 -10.94 4.96 6.91
C GLN A 248 -11.06 4.31 8.29
N ALA A 249 -11.35 3.00 8.34
CA ALA A 249 -11.47 2.29 9.61
C ALA A 249 -10.15 2.28 10.41
N CYS A 250 -9.00 2.15 9.73
CA CYS A 250 -7.70 2.26 10.39
C CYS A 250 -7.49 3.64 11.01
N ILE A 251 -7.77 4.72 10.28
CA ILE A 251 -7.66 6.10 10.79
C ILE A 251 -8.61 6.29 11.99
N ASP A 252 -9.85 5.82 11.90
CA ASP A 252 -10.83 5.94 12.99
C ASP A 252 -10.38 5.18 14.24
N LEU A 253 -9.76 4.01 14.09
CA LEU A 253 -9.19 3.26 15.22
C LEU A 253 -8.02 3.98 15.87
N VAL A 254 -7.17 4.66 15.10
CA VAL A 254 -6.11 5.51 15.66
C VAL A 254 -6.71 6.68 16.44
N ILE A 255 -7.65 7.42 15.85
CA ILE A 255 -8.30 8.59 16.47
C ILE A 255 -8.99 8.21 17.79
N ASN A 256 -9.67 7.06 17.81
CA ASN A 256 -10.42 6.58 18.97
C ASN A 256 -9.57 5.78 19.98
N SER A 257 -8.27 5.61 19.74
CA SER A 257 -7.36 4.94 20.67
C SER A 257 -7.13 5.78 21.93
N ASP A 258 -6.95 5.12 23.07
CA ASP A 258 -6.55 5.77 24.33
C ASP A 258 -5.02 5.92 24.44
N ASP A 259 -4.26 5.42 23.45
CA ASP A 259 -2.81 5.51 23.44
C ASP A 259 -2.36 6.96 23.20
N PRO A 260 -1.54 7.55 24.07
CA PRO A 260 -1.09 8.94 23.92
C PRO A 260 -0.22 9.15 22.65
N GLY A 261 0.39 8.12 22.13
CA GLY A 261 1.16 8.19 20.88
C GLY A 261 0.35 8.52 19.64
N LYS A 262 -1.00 8.40 19.73
CA LYS A 262 -1.91 8.80 18.65
C LYS A 262 -1.76 10.26 18.23
N GLU A 263 -1.41 11.14 19.16
CA GLU A 263 -1.23 12.57 18.86
C GLU A 263 -0.07 12.77 17.89
N HIS A 264 1.06 12.11 18.15
CA HIS A 264 2.23 12.14 17.26
C HIS A 264 1.93 11.50 15.88
N PHE A 265 1.23 10.37 15.89
CA PHE A 265 0.80 9.71 14.66
C PHE A 265 -0.15 10.62 13.84
N MET A 266 -1.16 11.19 14.47
CA MET A 266 -2.14 12.05 13.79
C MET A 266 -1.56 13.40 13.39
N GLU A 267 -0.55 13.93 14.10
CA GLU A 267 0.21 15.10 13.65
C GLU A 267 0.86 14.83 12.27
N ARG A 268 1.51 13.65 12.09
CA ARG A 268 2.06 13.26 10.79
C ARG A 268 0.96 13.17 9.72
N VAL A 269 -0.17 12.54 10.03
CA VAL A 269 -1.29 12.39 9.08
C VAL A 269 -1.85 13.75 8.69
N ASN A 270 -2.10 14.63 9.66
CA ASN A 270 -2.76 15.91 9.43
C ASN A 270 -1.84 16.94 8.77
N SER A 271 -0.56 17.01 9.16
CA SER A 271 0.41 17.97 8.59
C SER A 271 0.62 17.77 7.09
N LEU A 272 0.37 16.56 6.59
CA LEU A 272 0.51 16.18 5.18
C LEU A 272 -0.84 16.00 4.48
N ASN A 273 -1.94 16.37 5.13
CA ASN A 273 -3.30 16.21 4.59
C ASN A 273 -3.61 14.76 4.18
N GLY A 274 -3.12 13.77 4.96
CA GLY A 274 -3.18 12.36 4.59
C GLY A 274 -4.59 11.80 4.43
N ILE A 275 -5.56 12.30 5.23
CA ILE A 275 -6.97 11.89 5.14
C ILE A 275 -7.57 12.25 3.78
N HIS A 276 -7.06 13.26 3.11
CA HIS A 276 -7.55 13.67 1.80
C HIS A 276 -7.39 12.59 0.71
N THR A 277 -6.45 11.65 0.88
CA THR A 277 -6.37 10.46 0.00
C THR A 277 -7.64 9.62 0.07
N ILE A 278 -8.19 9.42 1.29
CA ILE A 278 -9.44 8.67 1.51
C ILE A 278 -10.63 9.44 0.92
N GLU A 279 -10.66 10.77 1.12
CA GLU A 279 -11.73 11.64 0.60
C GLU A 279 -11.74 11.64 -0.93
N ALA A 280 -10.59 11.86 -1.55
CA ALA A 280 -10.46 11.86 -3.00
C ALA A 280 -10.81 10.49 -3.61
N ALA A 281 -10.43 9.39 -2.96
CA ALA A 281 -10.78 8.05 -3.39
C ALA A 281 -12.30 7.78 -3.29
N ALA A 282 -12.95 8.25 -2.24
CA ALA A 282 -14.41 8.18 -2.09
C ALA A 282 -15.13 9.01 -3.16
N ASP A 283 -14.62 10.21 -3.47
CA ASP A 283 -15.18 11.11 -4.49
C ASP A 283 -15.11 10.49 -5.91
N LEU A 284 -14.08 9.67 -6.19
CA LEU A 284 -13.96 8.89 -7.42
C LEU A 284 -14.96 7.72 -7.49
N GLY A 285 -15.58 7.35 -6.37
CA GLY A 285 -16.67 6.39 -6.31
C GLY A 285 -16.25 4.91 -6.36
N PHE A 286 -14.99 4.58 -6.16
CA PHE A 286 -14.54 3.17 -6.12
C PHE A 286 -14.48 2.56 -4.71
N GLY A 287 -14.93 3.29 -3.69
CA GLY A 287 -15.08 2.84 -2.33
C GLY A 287 -15.88 3.82 -1.47
N SER A 288 -16.09 3.50 -0.20
CA SER A 288 -16.95 4.27 0.70
C SER A 288 -16.27 4.55 2.04
N ARG A 289 -16.37 5.79 2.51
CA ARG A 289 -15.99 6.16 3.88
C ARG A 289 -16.97 5.65 4.94
N GLN A 290 -18.18 5.22 4.51
CA GLN A 290 -19.18 4.64 5.40
C GLN A 290 -19.05 3.13 5.42
N TYR A 291 -18.75 2.60 6.59
CA TYR A 291 -18.55 1.17 6.77
C TYR A 291 -19.27 0.64 8.02
N GLU A 292 -19.36 -0.68 8.12
CA GLU A 292 -19.74 -1.44 9.29
C GLU A 292 -18.51 -2.18 9.80
N LEU A 293 -18.08 -1.90 11.03
CA LEU A 293 -16.97 -2.63 11.66
C LEU A 293 -17.51 -3.90 12.33
N ILE A 294 -16.96 -5.05 11.96
CA ILE A 294 -17.34 -6.38 12.46
C ILE A 294 -16.13 -6.98 13.16
N GLU A 295 -16.17 -7.06 14.49
CA GLU A 295 -15.09 -7.66 15.30
C GLU A 295 -15.18 -9.20 15.28
N LEU A 296 -14.01 -9.88 15.06
CA LEU A 296 -13.85 -11.34 14.95
C LEU A 296 -12.96 -11.90 16.06
#